data_38326fb29035ef6a477db91e0baac43c
#
_entry.id   38326fb29035ef6a477db91e0baac43c
#
_cell.length_a   1.000
_cell.length_b   1.000
_cell.length_c   1.000
_cell.angle_alpha   90.00
_cell.angle_beta   90.00
_cell.angle_gamma   90.00
#
_symmetry.space_group_name_H-M   'P 1'
#
loop_
_entity.id
_entity.type
_entity.pdbx_description
1 polymer ?
#
loop_
_entity_poly.entity_id
_entity_poly.type
_entity_poly.pdbx_seq_one_letter_code
_entity_poly.pdbx_strand_id
1 'polypeptide(L)'
;MNLLTNLVNWVNVLGGAIPQGDNASGMIFIGIGLCALAMGCSGIGEGLVCAKTVEGMSRNPEMYGKLRTGMILGCALTETTAIYALVVIILMLFVA
;
A
#
# COMPACT_ATOMS: atom_id res chain seq x y z
N MET A 1 -6.81 26.86 -13.59
CA MET A 1 -6.41 25.46 -13.81
C MET A 1 -7.27 24.56 -12.96
N ASN A 2 -7.87 23.56 -13.57
CA ASN A 2 -8.73 22.64 -12.82
C ASN A 2 -7.89 21.43 -12.32
N LEU A 3 -8.51 20.64 -11.43
CA LEU A 3 -7.89 19.47 -10.83
C LEU A 3 -7.41 18.46 -11.90
N LEU A 4 -8.21 18.26 -12.94
CA LEU A 4 -7.89 17.33 -14.02
C LEU A 4 -6.61 17.74 -14.77
N THR A 5 -6.47 19.03 -15.07
CA THR A 5 -5.26 19.55 -15.74
C THR A 5 -4.03 19.33 -14.88
N ASN A 6 -4.14 19.56 -13.57
CA ASN A 6 -3.04 19.31 -12.65
C ASN A 6 -2.67 17.83 -12.59
N LEU A 7 -3.65 16.95 -12.52
CA LEU A 7 -3.41 15.50 -12.54
C LEU A 7 -2.72 15.04 -13.83
N VAL A 8 -3.19 15.54 -14.98
CA VAL A 8 -2.58 15.23 -16.27
C VAL A 8 -1.13 15.72 -16.32
N ASN A 9 -0.86 16.92 -15.80
CA ASN A 9 0.51 17.44 -15.75
C ASN A 9 1.42 16.58 -14.86
N TRP A 10 0.93 16.14 -13.70
CA TRP A 10 1.70 15.23 -12.82
C TRP A 10 1.96 13.89 -13.52
N VAL A 11 0.95 13.33 -14.17
CA VAL A 11 1.11 12.08 -14.94
C VAL A 11 2.17 12.24 -16.03
N ASN A 12 2.18 13.37 -16.74
CA ASN A 12 3.16 13.65 -17.78
C ASN A 12 4.58 13.84 -17.21
N VAL A 13 4.70 14.50 -16.05
CA VAL A 13 5.99 14.66 -15.37
C VAL A 13 6.54 13.29 -14.95
N LEU A 14 5.69 12.45 -14.34
CA LEU A 14 6.07 11.10 -13.93
C LEU A 14 6.36 10.21 -15.15
N GLY A 15 5.55 10.32 -16.20
CA GLY A 15 5.75 9.58 -17.45
C GLY A 15 7.03 9.95 -18.17
N GLY A 16 7.48 11.20 -18.04
CA GLY A 16 8.76 11.64 -18.58
C GLY A 16 9.97 11.06 -17.86
N ALA A 17 9.80 10.59 -16.63
CA ALA A 17 10.85 9.90 -15.88
C ALA A 17 11.02 8.43 -16.32
N ILE A 18 10.07 7.90 -17.09
CA ILE A 18 10.07 6.52 -17.58
C ILE A 18 10.38 6.54 -19.09
N PRO A 19 11.28 5.66 -19.59
CA PRO A 19 11.54 5.58 -21.02
C PRO A 19 10.26 5.38 -21.81
N GLN A 20 9.98 6.26 -22.76
CA GLN A 20 8.78 6.22 -23.59
C GLN A 20 9.04 5.47 -24.89
N GLY A 21 8.05 4.74 -25.36
CA GLY A 21 8.02 4.23 -26.71
C GLY A 21 8.55 2.82 -26.93
N ASP A 22 8.84 2.08 -25.88
CA ASP A 22 9.19 0.66 -25.97
C ASP A 22 8.39 -0.22 -25.01
N ASN A 23 8.56 -1.54 -25.12
CA ASN A 23 7.88 -2.50 -24.26
C ASN A 23 8.34 -2.40 -22.79
N ALA A 24 9.52 -1.86 -22.53
CA ALA A 24 10.06 -1.70 -21.19
C ALA A 24 9.20 -0.74 -20.35
N SER A 25 8.71 0.34 -20.93
CA SER A 25 7.82 1.28 -20.26
C SER A 25 6.53 0.60 -19.80
N GLY A 26 5.93 -0.21 -20.67
CA GLY A 26 4.73 -0.96 -20.34
C GLY A 26 4.96 -1.96 -19.20
N MET A 27 6.09 -2.65 -19.21
CA MET A 27 6.45 -3.60 -18.16
C MET A 27 6.66 -2.91 -16.81
N ILE A 28 7.22 -1.70 -16.79
CA ILE A 28 7.37 -0.91 -15.55
C ILE A 28 5.99 -0.56 -14.97
N PHE A 29 5.05 -0.13 -15.79
CA PHE A 29 3.69 0.19 -15.32
C PHE A 29 2.97 -1.04 -14.78
N ILE A 30 3.14 -2.20 -15.41
CA ILE A 30 2.59 -3.48 -14.92
C ILE A 30 3.21 -3.81 -13.54
N GLY A 31 4.53 -3.66 -13.41
CA GLY A 31 5.22 -3.88 -12.14
C GLY A 31 4.71 -2.97 -11.03
N ILE A 32 4.52 -1.69 -11.32
CA ILE A 32 3.96 -0.71 -10.37
C ILE A 32 2.54 -1.12 -9.96
N GLY A 33 1.72 -1.55 -10.90
CA GLY A 33 0.37 -2.02 -10.62
C GLY A 33 0.35 -3.25 -9.71
N LEU A 34 1.27 -4.19 -9.91
CA LEU A 34 1.40 -5.37 -9.05
C LEU A 34 1.85 -4.98 -7.63
N CYS A 35 2.78 -4.03 -7.50
CA CYS A 35 3.19 -3.51 -6.19
C CYS A 35 2.03 -2.80 -5.48
N ALA A 36 1.24 -2.02 -6.22
CA ALA A 36 0.06 -1.37 -5.67
C ALA A 36 -0.99 -2.38 -5.18
N LEU A 37 -1.17 -3.48 -5.91
CA LEU A 37 -2.03 -4.58 -5.50
C LEU A 37 -1.54 -5.21 -4.20
N ALA A 38 -0.23 -5.44 -4.09
CA ALA A 38 0.38 -5.97 -2.87
C ALA A 38 0.14 -5.05 -1.66
N MET A 39 0.20 -3.73 -1.84
CA MET A 39 -0.16 -2.77 -0.80
C MET A 39 -1.62 -2.92 -0.36
N GLY A 40 -2.53 -3.09 -1.31
CA GLY A 40 -3.95 -3.32 -1.01
C GLY A 40 -4.20 -4.60 -0.22
N CYS A 41 -3.42 -5.65 -0.48
CA CYS A 41 -3.53 -6.92 0.25
C CYS A 41 -3.20 -6.78 1.74
N SER A 42 -2.32 -5.85 2.12
CA SER A 42 -2.01 -5.61 3.53
C SER A 42 -3.25 -5.13 4.31
N GLY A 43 -4.11 -4.36 3.67
CA GLY A 43 -5.38 -3.91 4.27
C GLY A 43 -6.32 -5.06 4.62
N ILE A 44 -6.32 -6.13 3.83
CA ILE A 44 -7.08 -7.35 4.14
C ILE A 44 -6.55 -8.00 5.42
N GLY A 45 -5.22 -8.10 5.54
CA GLY A 45 -4.59 -8.64 6.75
C GLY A 45 -4.93 -7.82 7.99
N GLU A 46 -4.86 -6.51 7.91
CA GLU A 46 -5.26 -5.61 9.00
C GLU A 46 -6.73 -5.78 9.38
N GLY A 47 -7.60 -5.83 8.39
CA GLY A 47 -9.02 -6.05 8.61
C GLY A 47 -9.30 -7.35 9.37
N LEU A 48 -8.60 -8.42 9.04
CA LEU A 48 -8.72 -9.70 9.74
C LEU A 48 -8.22 -9.62 11.18
N VAL A 49 -7.08 -8.98 11.41
CA VAL A 49 -6.54 -8.77 12.76
C VAL A 49 -7.54 -7.96 13.61
N CYS A 50 -8.04 -6.86 13.07
CA CYS A 50 -9.02 -6.02 13.76
C CYS A 50 -10.33 -6.78 14.06
N ALA A 51 -10.85 -7.51 13.09
CA ALA A 51 -12.08 -8.28 13.25
C ALA A 51 -11.94 -9.34 14.36
N LYS A 52 -10.84 -10.08 14.35
CA LYS A 52 -10.58 -11.11 15.37
C LYS A 52 -10.32 -10.51 16.73
N THR A 53 -9.66 -9.37 16.80
CA THR A 53 -9.41 -8.67 18.07
C THR A 53 -10.71 -8.17 18.69
N VAL A 54 -11.57 -7.55 17.90
CA VAL A 54 -12.87 -7.06 18.36
C VAL A 54 -13.75 -8.22 18.83
N GLU A 55 -13.75 -9.33 18.10
CA GLU A 55 -14.44 -10.55 18.50
C GLU A 55 -13.92 -11.08 19.85
N GLY A 56 -12.60 -11.12 20.01
CA GLY A 56 -11.97 -11.52 21.27
C GLY A 56 -12.32 -10.60 22.44
N MET A 57 -12.35 -9.29 22.21
CA MET A 57 -12.75 -8.30 23.21
C MET A 57 -14.19 -8.48 23.66
N SER A 58 -15.09 -8.83 22.74
CA SER A 58 -16.50 -9.05 23.08
C SER A 58 -16.71 -10.30 23.91
N ARG A 59 -15.87 -11.33 23.72
CA ARG A 59 -15.96 -12.58 24.49
C ARG A 59 -15.27 -12.49 25.85
N ASN A 60 -14.16 -11.73 25.92
CA ASN A 60 -13.34 -11.59 27.14
C ASN A 60 -13.04 -10.13 27.41
N PRO A 61 -13.97 -9.34 27.97
CA PRO A 61 -13.73 -7.92 28.25
C PRO A 61 -12.54 -7.65 29.17
N GLU A 62 -12.18 -8.60 30.02
CA GLU A 62 -11.04 -8.49 30.93
C GLU A 62 -9.69 -8.45 30.21
N MET A 63 -9.63 -9.00 28.98
CA MET A 63 -8.42 -9.06 28.17
C MET A 63 -8.26 -7.85 27.22
N TYR A 64 -9.09 -6.83 27.35
CA TYR A 64 -9.12 -5.68 26.45
C TYR A 64 -7.74 -5.05 26.22
N GLY A 65 -7.00 -4.79 27.30
CA GLY A 65 -5.69 -4.16 27.21
C GLY A 65 -4.66 -5.00 26.43
N LYS A 66 -4.62 -6.30 26.70
CA LYS A 66 -3.70 -7.22 26.00
C LYS A 66 -4.09 -7.40 24.54
N LEU A 67 -5.37 -7.54 24.24
CA LEU A 67 -5.89 -7.68 22.88
C LEU A 67 -5.61 -6.42 22.05
N ARG A 68 -5.83 -5.25 22.64
CA ARG A 68 -5.53 -3.97 21.99
C ARG A 68 -4.06 -3.84 21.65
N THR A 69 -3.17 -4.16 22.58
CA THR A 69 -1.72 -4.11 22.33
C THR A 69 -1.30 -5.08 21.23
N GLY A 70 -1.81 -6.29 21.25
CA GLY A 70 -1.57 -7.29 20.20
C GLY A 70 -2.10 -6.84 18.84
N MET A 71 -3.25 -6.18 18.79
CA MET A 71 -3.82 -5.63 17.57
C MET A 71 -2.92 -4.55 16.98
N ILE A 72 -2.47 -3.60 17.78
CA ILE A 72 -1.60 -2.52 17.32
C ILE A 72 -0.29 -3.10 16.76
N LEU A 73 0.31 -4.05 17.47
CA LEU A 73 1.54 -4.69 17.01
C LEU A 73 1.32 -5.48 15.71
N GLY A 74 0.24 -6.24 15.62
CA GLY A 74 -0.11 -7.01 14.42
C GLY A 74 -0.36 -6.12 13.20
N CYS A 75 -1.08 -5.02 13.36
CA CYS A 75 -1.30 -4.05 12.31
C CYS A 75 0.00 -3.38 11.86
N ALA A 76 0.86 -3.00 12.80
CA ALA A 76 2.16 -2.39 12.48
C ALA A 76 3.03 -3.33 11.65
N LEU A 77 3.09 -4.62 11.99
CA LEU A 77 3.84 -5.61 11.22
C LEU A 77 3.25 -5.81 9.82
N THR A 78 1.94 -5.81 9.70
CA THR A 78 1.27 -5.95 8.40
C THR A 78 1.53 -4.74 7.50
N GLU A 79 1.50 -3.52 8.05
CA GLU A 79 1.78 -2.30 7.31
C GLU A 79 3.22 -2.21 6.80
N THR A 80 4.16 -2.84 7.48
CA THR A 80 5.58 -2.84 7.07
C THR A 80 5.75 -3.36 5.64
N THR A 81 5.02 -4.39 5.25
CA THR A 81 5.06 -4.92 3.89
C THR A 81 4.52 -3.94 2.85
N ALA A 82 3.49 -3.18 3.20
CA ALA A 82 2.95 -2.13 2.34
C ALA A 82 3.97 -1.00 2.13
N ILE A 83 4.72 -0.64 3.16
CA ILE A 83 5.79 0.37 3.07
C ILE A 83 6.90 -0.10 2.13
N TYR A 84 7.30 -1.37 2.18
CA TYR A 84 8.28 -1.91 1.24
C TYR A 84 7.80 -1.83 -0.20
N ALA A 85 6.56 -2.19 -0.46
CA ALA A 85 5.97 -2.07 -1.81
C ALA A 85 5.93 -0.62 -2.29
N LEU A 86 5.60 0.33 -1.42
CA LEU A 86 5.62 1.75 -1.72
C LEU A 86 7.03 2.23 -2.11
N VAL A 87 8.05 1.82 -1.37
CA VAL A 87 9.45 2.16 -1.67
C VAL A 87 9.84 1.63 -3.06
N VAL A 88 9.45 0.40 -3.39
CA VAL A 88 9.72 -0.18 -4.72
C VAL A 88 9.03 0.64 -5.82
N ILE A 89 7.79 1.05 -5.62
CA ILE A 89 7.06 1.89 -6.58
C ILE A 89 7.82 3.21 -6.82
N ILE A 90 8.25 3.88 -5.76
CA ILE A 90 8.99 5.15 -5.86
C ILE A 90 10.31 4.93 -6.62
N LEU A 91 11.04 3.87 -6.31
CA LEU A 91 12.28 3.54 -7.01
C LEU A 91 12.04 3.26 -8.49
N MET A 92 10.98 2.55 -8.83
CA MET A 92 10.64 2.27 -10.23
C MET A 92 10.26 3.52 -11.00
N LEU A 93 9.59 4.48 -10.35
CA LEU A 93 9.18 5.72 -11.00
C LEU A 93 10.35 6.69 -11.22
N PHE A 94 11.29 6.78 -10.29
CA PHE A 94 12.32 7.83 -10.31
C PHE A 94 13.72 7.33 -10.70
N VAL A 95 14.00 6.05 -10.58
CA VAL A 95 15.33 5.48 -10.83
C VAL A 95 15.36 4.61 -12.08
N ALA A 96 14.27 3.92 -12.37
CA ALA A 96 14.17 3.11 -13.60
C ALA A 96 13.78 3.98 -14.84
#